data_e0a6475d1eda285458bda4e0c865e224
#
_entry.id   e0a6475d1eda285458bda4e0c865e224
#
_cell.length_a   1.000
_cell.length_b   1.000
_cell.length_c   1.000
_cell.angle_alpha   90.00
_cell.angle_beta   90.00
_cell.angle_gamma   90.00
#
_symmetry.space_group_name_H-M   'P 1'
#
loop_
_entity.id
_entity.type
_entity.pdbx_description
1 polymer ?
#
loop_
_entity_poly.entity_id
_entity_poly.type
_entity_poly.pdbx_seq_one_letter_code
_entity_poly.pdbx_strand_id
1 'polypeptide(L)'
;YHLDQARAKGYTGQGVTIAMIDGPVETSAPELSGAAIIDNSPCSIEKAPEATAHGTSTAALLVARDYGVVPDATLHAYRTDAGDATLGSDRIGSGGVNLAGYPSLINHAINDGAHIITLSLSSSDHSDALRWAIARAVSQGVLITASAGNEAQDSNDSHFGWWSGVVGVSAVDTNGARASYSSWGQGVTTAA
;
A
#
# COMPACT_ATOMS: atom_id res chain seq x y z
N TYR A 1 15.01 5.25 -12.58
CA TYR A 1 14.25 3.98 -12.74
C TYR A 1 13.98 3.60 -14.20
N HIS A 2 14.41 4.42 -15.18
CA HIS A 2 14.17 4.14 -16.60
C HIS A 2 12.69 3.90 -16.96
N LEU A 3 11.79 4.61 -16.32
CA LEU A 3 10.34 4.50 -16.55
C LEU A 3 9.96 4.86 -17.99
N ASP A 4 10.68 5.80 -18.61
CA ASP A 4 10.57 6.16 -20.01
C ASP A 4 10.75 4.94 -20.93
N GLN A 5 11.74 4.11 -20.65
CA GLN A 5 12.00 2.89 -21.42
C GLN A 5 10.91 1.82 -21.22
N ALA A 6 10.40 1.68 -19.99
CA ALA A 6 9.30 0.77 -19.70
C ALA A 6 8.03 1.21 -20.42
N ARG A 7 7.69 2.50 -20.37
CA ARG A 7 6.53 3.07 -21.06
C ARG A 7 6.65 2.96 -22.57
N ALA A 8 7.84 3.19 -23.13
CA ALA A 8 8.07 3.03 -24.58
C ALA A 8 7.85 1.59 -25.07
N LYS A 9 7.95 0.60 -24.17
CA LYS A 9 7.62 -0.81 -24.43
C LYS A 9 6.15 -1.15 -24.16
N GLY A 10 5.31 -0.17 -23.77
CA GLY A 10 3.90 -0.37 -23.46
C GLY A 10 3.61 -0.84 -22.03
N TYR A 11 4.60 -0.85 -21.15
CA TYR A 11 4.40 -1.20 -19.72
C TYR A 11 3.85 0.00 -18.96
N THR A 12 2.56 0.28 -19.12
CA THR A 12 1.87 1.43 -18.53
C THR A 12 0.88 1.04 -17.44
N GLY A 13 0.74 -0.25 -17.15
CA GLY A 13 -0.22 -0.77 -16.19
C GLY A 13 -1.63 -0.99 -16.74
N GLN A 14 -1.83 -0.87 -18.06
CA GLN A 14 -3.13 -1.13 -18.66
C GLN A 14 -3.65 -2.53 -18.32
N GLY A 15 -4.88 -2.62 -17.80
CA GLY A 15 -5.50 -3.86 -17.36
C GLY A 15 -5.01 -4.38 -16.00
N VAL A 16 -4.15 -3.62 -15.31
CA VAL A 16 -3.69 -3.96 -13.95
C VAL A 16 -4.54 -3.21 -12.92
N THR A 17 -5.05 -3.92 -11.93
CA THR A 17 -5.68 -3.36 -10.74
C THR A 17 -4.71 -3.38 -9.57
N ILE A 18 -4.45 -2.20 -8.99
CA ILE A 18 -3.61 -2.03 -7.81
C ILE A 18 -4.50 -1.64 -6.64
N ALA A 19 -4.45 -2.38 -5.56
CA ALA A 19 -5.05 -2.02 -4.29
C ALA A 19 -4.00 -1.29 -3.44
N MET A 20 -4.25 -0.03 -3.14
CA MET A 20 -3.43 0.77 -2.24
C MET A 20 -4.13 0.86 -0.88
N ILE A 21 -3.54 0.29 0.14
CA ILE A 21 -4.02 0.40 1.53
C ILE A 21 -3.18 1.46 2.23
N ASP A 22 -3.78 2.63 2.47
CA ASP A 22 -3.08 3.83 2.94
C ASP A 22 -4.05 4.78 3.68
N GLY A 23 -3.66 6.03 3.88
CA GLY A 23 -4.56 7.12 4.23
C GLY A 23 -5.57 7.45 3.11
N PRO A 24 -6.50 8.38 3.35
CA PRO A 24 -7.42 8.86 2.32
C PRO A 24 -6.67 9.45 1.12
N VAL A 25 -7.29 9.38 -0.05
CA VAL A 25 -6.79 10.01 -1.29
C VAL A 25 -7.67 11.19 -1.65
N GLU A 26 -7.06 12.38 -1.83
CA GLU A 26 -7.73 13.55 -2.39
C GLU A 26 -7.76 13.41 -3.92
N THR A 27 -8.82 12.79 -4.43
CA THR A 27 -8.94 12.47 -5.85
C THR A 27 -9.11 13.71 -6.75
N SER A 28 -9.44 14.87 -6.16
CA SER A 28 -9.51 16.14 -6.87
C SER A 28 -8.15 16.84 -7.01
N ALA A 29 -7.10 16.30 -6.44
CA ALA A 29 -5.75 16.84 -6.54
C ALA A 29 -5.31 16.93 -8.02
N PRO A 30 -4.73 18.07 -8.44
CA PRO A 30 -4.38 18.31 -9.85
C PRO A 30 -3.52 17.21 -10.47
N GLU A 31 -2.57 16.66 -9.71
CA GLU A 31 -1.66 15.58 -10.13
C GLU A 31 -2.36 14.26 -10.41
N LEU A 32 -3.55 14.06 -9.86
CA LEU A 32 -4.37 12.86 -10.08
C LEU A 32 -5.41 13.04 -11.19
N SER A 33 -5.40 14.20 -11.86
CA SER A 33 -6.32 14.47 -12.95
C SER A 33 -6.23 13.41 -14.06
N GLY A 34 -7.37 12.80 -14.38
CA GLY A 34 -7.45 11.75 -15.40
C GLY A 34 -6.93 10.37 -14.97
N ALA A 35 -6.47 10.18 -13.74
CA ALA A 35 -6.14 8.87 -13.21
C ALA A 35 -7.41 8.05 -12.90
N ALA A 36 -7.35 6.74 -13.12
CA ALA A 36 -8.45 5.83 -12.80
C ALA A 36 -8.36 5.40 -11.32
N ILE A 37 -9.01 6.14 -10.44
CA ILE A 37 -9.01 5.90 -8.99
C ILE A 37 -10.43 5.60 -8.50
N ILE A 38 -10.58 4.54 -7.72
CA ILE A 38 -11.85 4.12 -7.11
C ILE A 38 -11.62 4.02 -5.59
N ASP A 39 -12.39 4.74 -4.79
CA ASP A 39 -12.41 4.58 -3.33
C ASP A 39 -13.27 3.34 -2.99
N ASN A 40 -12.61 2.25 -2.62
CA ASN A 40 -13.23 0.98 -2.24
C ASN A 40 -13.20 0.77 -0.72
N SER A 41 -13.02 1.83 0.06
CA SER A 41 -12.99 1.73 1.51
C SER A 41 -14.30 1.17 2.04
N PRO A 42 -14.28 0.09 2.86
CA PRO A 42 -15.51 -0.52 3.38
C PRO A 42 -16.22 0.34 4.42
N CYS A 43 -15.54 1.36 4.93
CA CYS A 43 -16.11 2.34 5.85
C CYS A 43 -15.43 3.70 5.65
N SER A 44 -16.17 4.77 5.99
CA SER A 44 -15.63 6.13 6.00
C SER A 44 -14.81 6.35 7.27
N ILE A 45 -13.56 6.81 7.10
CA ILE A 45 -12.66 7.14 8.20
C ILE A 45 -12.18 8.57 7.99
N GLU A 46 -12.45 9.44 8.96
CA GLU A 46 -11.83 10.76 9.00
C GLU A 46 -10.38 10.61 9.47
N LYS A 47 -9.47 11.22 8.76
CA LYS A 47 -8.04 11.21 9.05
C LYS A 47 -7.50 12.63 9.11
N ALA A 48 -6.39 12.78 9.82
CA ALA A 48 -5.63 14.02 9.82
C ALA A 48 -5.18 14.42 8.40
N PRO A 49 -5.02 15.72 8.11
CA PRO A 49 -4.58 16.20 6.80
C PRO A 49 -3.28 15.54 6.30
N GLU A 50 -2.36 15.22 7.22
CA GLU A 50 -1.09 14.55 6.91
C GLU A 50 -1.29 13.14 6.34
N ALA A 51 -2.27 12.40 6.86
CA ALA A 51 -2.61 11.07 6.34
C ALA A 51 -3.21 11.16 4.92
N THR A 52 -4.02 12.19 4.66
CA THR A 52 -4.56 12.45 3.32
C THR A 52 -3.46 12.88 2.36
N ALA A 53 -2.53 13.74 2.80
CA ALA A 53 -1.37 14.12 1.99
C ALA A 53 -0.50 12.91 1.64
N HIS A 54 -0.27 11.99 2.60
CA HIS A 54 0.49 10.76 2.38
C HIS A 54 -0.20 9.85 1.35
N GLY A 55 -1.49 9.52 1.55
CA GLY A 55 -2.24 8.69 0.62
C GLY A 55 -2.33 9.28 -0.79
N THR A 56 -2.53 10.60 -0.90
CA THR A 56 -2.57 11.32 -2.18
C THR A 56 -1.22 11.26 -2.90
N SER A 57 -0.11 11.49 -2.18
CA SER A 57 1.24 11.42 -2.75
C SER A 57 1.59 10.01 -3.21
N THR A 58 1.24 8.99 -2.42
CA THR A 58 1.44 7.58 -2.79
C THR A 58 0.63 7.22 -4.03
N ALA A 59 -0.63 7.65 -4.12
CA ALA A 59 -1.46 7.45 -5.30
C ALA A 59 -0.85 8.11 -6.54
N ALA A 60 -0.34 9.35 -6.40
CA ALA A 60 0.27 10.09 -7.49
C ALA A 60 1.55 9.40 -8.01
N LEU A 61 2.40 8.88 -7.12
CA LEU A 61 3.57 8.09 -7.53
C LEU A 61 3.18 6.83 -8.33
N LEU A 62 2.03 6.25 -8.07
CA LEU A 62 1.55 5.08 -8.79
C LEU A 62 0.92 5.47 -10.14
N VAL A 63 -0.09 6.35 -10.15
CA VAL A 63 -1.01 6.51 -11.29
C VAL A 63 -1.11 7.92 -11.86
N ALA A 64 -0.33 8.91 -11.40
CA ALA A 64 -0.32 10.22 -12.03
C ALA A 64 0.02 10.11 -13.53
N ARG A 65 -0.72 10.82 -14.39
CA ARG A 65 -0.56 10.72 -15.85
C ARG A 65 0.84 11.08 -16.33
N ASP A 66 1.43 12.11 -15.74
CA ASP A 66 2.71 12.66 -16.20
C ASP A 66 3.92 11.86 -15.69
N TYR A 67 3.90 11.42 -14.43
CA TYR A 67 5.07 10.84 -13.79
C TYR A 67 4.82 9.53 -13.02
N GLY A 68 3.57 9.12 -12.80
CA GLY A 68 3.23 7.88 -12.11
C GLY A 68 3.89 6.66 -12.75
N VAL A 69 4.23 5.67 -11.97
CA VAL A 69 4.94 4.47 -12.47
C VAL A 69 4.09 3.71 -13.49
N VAL A 70 2.78 3.61 -13.25
CA VAL A 70 1.82 2.85 -14.07
C VAL A 70 0.55 3.67 -14.32
N PRO A 71 0.62 4.73 -15.15
CA PRO A 71 -0.45 5.72 -15.31
C PRO A 71 -1.76 5.17 -15.88
N ASP A 72 -1.75 3.99 -16.51
CA ASP A 72 -2.94 3.36 -17.09
C ASP A 72 -3.50 2.22 -16.24
N ALA A 73 -2.95 2.00 -15.04
CA ALA A 73 -3.53 1.07 -14.07
C ALA A 73 -4.80 1.65 -13.44
N THR A 74 -5.67 0.76 -12.96
CA THR A 74 -6.78 1.15 -12.07
C THR A 74 -6.31 1.07 -10.63
N LEU A 75 -6.43 2.16 -9.88
CA LEU A 75 -6.09 2.23 -8.46
C LEU A 75 -7.35 2.09 -7.62
N HIS A 76 -7.44 1.03 -6.82
CA HIS A 76 -8.42 0.90 -5.76
C HIS A 76 -7.81 1.40 -4.46
N ALA A 77 -8.32 2.51 -3.92
CA ALA A 77 -7.86 3.10 -2.68
C ALA A 77 -8.68 2.56 -1.50
N TYR A 78 -7.99 2.10 -0.46
CA TYR A 78 -8.58 1.61 0.78
C TYR A 78 -8.00 2.40 1.95
N ARG A 79 -8.87 3.05 2.73
CA ARG A 79 -8.48 3.77 3.95
C ARG A 79 -8.30 2.80 5.08
N THR A 80 -7.15 2.84 5.75
CA THR A 80 -6.91 2.05 6.95
C THR A 80 -7.04 2.90 8.20
N ASP A 81 -7.40 2.27 9.32
CA ASP A 81 -7.38 2.87 10.66
C ASP A 81 -6.00 2.80 11.32
N ALA A 82 -5.02 2.25 10.65
CA ALA A 82 -3.68 2.11 11.20
C ALA A 82 -3.10 3.44 11.69
N GLY A 83 -2.56 3.43 12.89
CA GLY A 83 -1.94 4.59 13.51
C GLY A 83 -2.91 5.56 14.18
N ASP A 84 -4.22 5.29 14.17
CA ASP A 84 -5.20 6.16 14.83
C ASP A 84 -5.80 5.49 16.08
N ALA A 85 -5.15 5.69 17.21
CA ALA A 85 -5.60 5.17 18.51
C ALA A 85 -6.88 5.85 19.04
N THR A 86 -7.33 6.93 18.38
CA THR A 86 -8.53 7.68 18.83
C THR A 86 -9.82 7.09 18.30
N LEU A 87 -9.73 6.16 17.37
CA LEU A 87 -10.86 5.58 16.70
C LEU A 87 -11.38 4.38 17.51
N GLY A 88 -12.34 4.65 18.38
CA GLY A 88 -12.94 3.68 19.27
C GLY A 88 -13.66 2.51 18.58
N SER A 89 -14.32 1.68 19.39
CA SER A 89 -14.99 0.41 19.06
C SER A 89 -16.07 0.47 17.96
N ASP A 90 -16.45 1.63 17.49
CA ASP A 90 -17.57 1.85 16.55
C ASP A 90 -17.29 1.35 15.12
N ARG A 91 -16.08 0.85 14.87
CA ARG A 91 -15.64 0.31 13.57
C ARG A 91 -15.67 -1.20 13.50
N ILE A 92 -16.13 -1.83 14.52
CA ILE A 92 -16.28 -3.26 14.56
C ILE A 92 -17.61 -3.57 13.89
N GLY A 93 -17.58 -4.12 12.68
CA GLY A 93 -18.77 -4.64 12.02
C GLY A 93 -19.47 -5.70 12.88
N SER A 94 -20.69 -6.04 12.55
CA SER A 94 -21.40 -7.09 13.28
C SER A 94 -20.58 -8.39 13.25
N GLY A 95 -20.14 -8.83 14.41
CA GLY A 95 -19.24 -9.99 14.55
C GLY A 95 -17.82 -9.68 15.06
N GLY A 96 -17.53 -8.42 15.42
CA GLY A 96 -16.23 -8.05 16.01
C GLY A 96 -15.08 -7.89 15.03
N VAL A 97 -15.38 -7.75 13.72
CA VAL A 97 -14.37 -7.58 12.67
C VAL A 97 -14.09 -6.09 12.46
N ASN A 98 -12.83 -5.69 12.59
CA ASN A 98 -12.40 -4.34 12.20
C ASN A 98 -12.34 -4.22 10.68
N LEU A 99 -13.32 -3.53 10.08
CA LEU A 99 -13.43 -3.37 8.63
C LEU A 99 -12.32 -2.52 8.01
N ALA A 100 -11.71 -1.64 8.78
CA ALA A 100 -10.60 -0.78 8.36
C ALA A 100 -9.22 -1.32 8.75
N GLY A 101 -9.18 -2.50 9.39
CA GLY A 101 -7.93 -3.18 9.73
C GLY A 101 -7.34 -3.92 8.53
N TYR A 102 -6.03 -4.11 8.52
CA TYR A 102 -5.30 -4.75 7.41
C TYR A 102 -5.85 -6.11 6.97
N PRO A 103 -6.20 -7.05 7.86
CA PRO A 103 -6.74 -8.34 7.42
C PRO A 103 -8.02 -8.20 6.60
N SER A 104 -8.91 -7.28 7.00
CA SER A 104 -10.14 -7.01 6.29
C SER A 104 -9.88 -6.35 4.93
N LEU A 105 -9.06 -5.30 4.92
CA LEU A 105 -8.74 -4.56 3.69
C LEU A 105 -8.01 -5.41 2.65
N ILE A 106 -7.08 -6.26 3.06
CA ILE A 106 -6.41 -7.22 2.17
C ILE A 106 -7.45 -8.17 1.55
N ASN A 107 -8.39 -8.69 2.35
CA ASN A 107 -9.43 -9.55 1.84
C ASN A 107 -10.39 -8.84 0.89
N HIS A 108 -10.75 -7.57 1.16
CA HIS A 108 -11.52 -6.74 0.23
C HIS A 108 -10.77 -6.55 -1.09
N ALA A 109 -9.50 -6.15 -1.03
CA ALA A 109 -8.66 -5.97 -2.21
C ALA A 109 -8.60 -7.23 -3.10
N ILE A 110 -8.46 -8.41 -2.49
CA ILE A 110 -8.50 -9.69 -3.23
C ILE A 110 -9.86 -9.90 -3.89
N ASN A 111 -10.97 -9.66 -3.17
CA ASN A 111 -12.32 -9.85 -3.69
C ASN A 111 -12.64 -8.88 -4.83
N ASP A 112 -12.08 -7.67 -4.78
CA ASP A 112 -12.23 -6.63 -5.81
C ASP A 112 -11.27 -6.83 -7.00
N GLY A 113 -10.56 -7.96 -7.04
CA GLY A 113 -9.75 -8.36 -8.18
C GLY A 113 -8.38 -7.68 -8.27
N ALA A 114 -7.79 -7.26 -7.17
CA ALA A 114 -6.45 -6.70 -7.16
C ALA A 114 -5.42 -7.71 -7.66
N HIS A 115 -4.54 -7.25 -8.55
CA HIS A 115 -3.35 -8.00 -8.98
C HIS A 115 -2.17 -7.71 -8.06
N ILE A 116 -2.12 -6.49 -7.53
CA ILE A 116 -1.07 -6.01 -6.64
C ILE A 116 -1.73 -5.32 -5.44
N ILE A 117 -1.24 -5.58 -4.24
CA ILE A 117 -1.57 -4.84 -3.01
C ILE A 117 -0.31 -4.09 -2.59
N THR A 118 -0.40 -2.78 -2.37
CA THR A 118 0.72 -1.97 -1.89
C THR A 118 0.42 -1.35 -0.53
N LEU A 119 1.40 -1.40 0.36
CA LEU A 119 1.35 -0.98 1.76
C LEU A 119 2.54 -0.05 2.04
N SER A 120 2.36 1.27 1.83
CA SER A 120 3.39 2.27 2.20
C SER A 120 3.32 2.61 3.70
N LEU A 121 3.05 1.60 4.51
CA LEU A 121 2.81 1.67 5.95
C LEU A 121 3.56 0.53 6.65
N SER A 122 3.70 0.65 7.95
CA SER A 122 4.25 -0.40 8.81
C SER A 122 3.18 -0.97 9.75
N SER A 123 3.40 -2.19 10.23
CA SER A 123 2.51 -2.84 11.19
C SER A 123 3.27 -3.90 11.99
N SER A 124 3.08 -3.88 13.28
CA SER A 124 3.51 -4.95 14.20
C SER A 124 2.40 -5.96 14.48
N ASP A 125 1.35 -6.01 13.66
CA ASP A 125 0.29 -7.00 13.80
C ASP A 125 0.80 -8.38 13.36
N HIS A 126 0.87 -9.31 14.31
CA HIS A 126 1.24 -10.72 14.10
C HIS A 126 0.04 -11.66 14.27
N SER A 127 -1.18 -11.13 14.12
CA SER A 127 -2.39 -11.92 14.28
C SER A 127 -2.52 -13.03 13.24
N ASP A 128 -3.17 -14.11 13.62
CA ASP A 128 -3.56 -15.16 12.68
C ASP A 128 -4.44 -14.62 11.55
N ALA A 129 -5.26 -13.62 11.82
CA ALA A 129 -6.11 -13.00 10.81
C ALA A 129 -5.26 -12.34 9.69
N LEU A 130 -4.21 -11.59 10.05
CA LEU A 130 -3.30 -11.00 9.06
C LEU A 130 -2.53 -12.10 8.31
N ARG A 131 -2.02 -13.10 9.03
CA ARG A 131 -1.33 -14.24 8.41
C ARG A 131 -2.19 -14.93 7.35
N TRP A 132 -3.46 -15.19 7.65
CA TRP A 132 -4.36 -15.84 6.71
C TRP A 132 -4.75 -14.97 5.54
N ALA A 133 -4.91 -13.65 5.74
CA ALA A 133 -5.17 -12.70 4.66
C ALA A 133 -3.99 -12.67 3.66
N ILE A 134 -2.76 -12.57 4.15
CA ILE A 134 -1.55 -12.62 3.32
C ILE A 134 -1.42 -13.96 2.60
N ALA A 135 -1.58 -15.07 3.31
CA ALA A 135 -1.51 -16.41 2.70
C ALA A 135 -2.57 -16.58 1.59
N ARG A 136 -3.78 -16.05 1.79
CA ARG A 136 -4.83 -16.03 0.77
C ARG A 136 -4.41 -15.24 -0.46
N ALA A 137 -3.89 -14.01 -0.28
CA ALA A 137 -3.41 -13.20 -1.39
C ALA A 137 -2.35 -13.94 -2.22
N VAL A 138 -1.33 -14.48 -1.55
CA VAL A 138 -0.26 -15.26 -2.20
C VAL A 138 -0.82 -16.48 -2.94
N SER A 139 -1.75 -17.22 -2.34
CA SER A 139 -2.35 -18.41 -2.96
C SER A 139 -3.19 -18.09 -4.21
N GLN A 140 -3.67 -16.87 -4.34
CA GLN A 140 -4.42 -16.39 -5.50
C GLN A 140 -3.54 -15.63 -6.51
N GLY A 141 -2.22 -15.61 -6.30
CA GLY A 141 -1.27 -14.94 -7.20
C GLY A 141 -1.26 -13.42 -7.07
N VAL A 142 -1.82 -12.85 -6.00
CA VAL A 142 -1.78 -11.42 -5.73
C VAL A 142 -0.42 -11.07 -5.13
N LEU A 143 0.29 -10.15 -5.76
CA LEU A 143 1.57 -9.64 -5.25
C LEU A 143 1.31 -8.63 -4.13
N ILE A 144 2.01 -8.78 -3.00
CA ILE A 144 1.99 -7.78 -1.92
C ILE A 144 3.35 -7.11 -1.84
N THR A 145 3.38 -5.78 -1.88
CA THR A 145 4.58 -4.97 -1.65
C THR A 145 4.39 -4.10 -0.41
N ALA A 146 5.45 -3.91 0.36
CA ALA A 146 5.37 -3.10 1.58
C ALA A 146 6.66 -2.32 1.85
N SER A 147 6.52 -1.17 2.50
CA SER A 147 7.65 -0.37 2.96
C SER A 147 8.45 -1.12 4.04
N ALA A 148 9.76 -0.98 4.03
CA ALA A 148 10.63 -1.45 5.12
C ALA A 148 10.62 -0.52 6.35
N GLY A 149 10.01 0.66 6.26
CA GLY A 149 9.95 1.66 7.33
C GLY A 149 11.02 2.74 7.23
N ASN A 150 10.84 3.78 8.05
CA ASN A 150 11.61 5.02 8.03
C ASN A 150 12.34 5.32 9.35
N GLU A 151 12.52 4.31 10.20
CA GLU A 151 13.03 4.47 11.57
C GLU A 151 14.56 4.28 11.66
N ALA A 152 15.24 4.04 10.53
CA ALA A 152 16.68 3.77 10.46
C ALA A 152 17.13 2.65 11.43
N GLN A 153 16.36 1.58 11.50
CA GLN A 153 16.60 0.46 12.41
C GLN A 153 16.36 -0.89 11.74
N ASP A 154 16.74 -1.96 12.43
CA ASP A 154 16.37 -3.32 12.04
C ASP A 154 14.87 -3.52 12.31
N SER A 155 14.12 -3.80 11.24
CA SER A 155 12.65 -3.87 11.27
C SER A 155 12.11 -5.29 11.14
N ASN A 156 12.90 -6.30 11.50
CA ASN A 156 12.64 -7.71 11.22
C ASN A 156 11.21 -8.18 11.56
N ASP A 157 10.59 -7.67 12.63
CA ASP A 157 9.28 -8.11 13.08
C ASP A 157 8.22 -6.99 13.18
N SER A 158 8.55 -5.77 12.78
CA SER A 158 7.66 -4.61 12.90
C SER A 158 7.11 -4.10 11.57
N HIS A 159 7.30 -4.86 10.47
CA HIS A 159 6.89 -4.45 9.12
C HIS A 159 6.30 -5.63 8.34
N PHE A 160 5.47 -5.32 7.38
CA PHE A 160 4.82 -6.35 6.54
C PHE A 160 5.81 -7.24 5.78
N GLY A 161 6.99 -6.76 5.43
CA GLY A 161 8.04 -7.55 4.79
C GLY A 161 8.52 -8.76 5.60
N TRP A 162 8.22 -8.81 6.89
CA TRP A 162 8.44 -9.98 7.74
C TRP A 162 7.65 -11.21 7.26
N TRP A 163 6.46 -11.00 6.70
CA TRP A 163 5.61 -12.09 6.27
C TRP A 163 6.10 -12.72 4.99
N SER A 164 6.19 -14.06 4.97
CA SER A 164 6.53 -14.81 3.76
C SER A 164 5.52 -14.50 2.65
N GLY A 165 6.04 -14.16 1.47
CA GLY A 165 5.23 -13.78 0.31
C GLY A 165 4.97 -12.30 0.17
N VAL A 166 5.45 -11.47 1.10
CA VAL A 166 5.44 -10.01 0.97
C VAL A 166 6.81 -9.52 0.49
N VAL A 167 6.83 -8.64 -0.48
CA VAL A 167 8.04 -7.96 -0.98
C VAL A 167 8.28 -6.71 -0.15
N GLY A 168 9.21 -6.78 0.80
CA GLY A 168 9.66 -5.63 1.58
C GLY A 168 10.60 -4.75 0.78
N VAL A 169 10.34 -3.45 0.73
CA VAL A 169 11.10 -2.49 -0.08
C VAL A 169 11.74 -1.44 0.81
N SER A 170 13.08 -1.36 0.82
CA SER A 170 13.82 -0.28 1.47
C SER A 170 14.05 0.89 0.51
N ALA A 171 14.37 2.07 1.05
CA ALA A 171 14.66 3.24 0.24
C ALA A 171 16.15 3.39 -0.04
N VAL A 172 16.48 3.80 -1.27
CA VAL A 172 17.85 4.20 -1.67
C VAL A 172 17.88 5.65 -2.13
N ASP A 173 19.05 6.25 -2.06
CA ASP A 173 19.32 7.56 -2.62
C ASP A 173 19.65 7.49 -4.12
N THR A 174 19.91 8.63 -4.73
CA THR A 174 20.23 8.72 -6.16
C THR A 174 21.56 8.03 -6.55
N ASN A 175 22.41 7.67 -5.59
CA ASN A 175 23.64 6.93 -5.80
C ASN A 175 23.45 5.40 -5.61
N GLY A 176 22.24 4.96 -5.26
CA GLY A 176 21.94 3.58 -4.95
C GLY A 176 22.36 3.13 -3.54
N ALA A 177 22.81 4.07 -2.69
CA ALA A 177 23.07 3.77 -1.29
C ALA A 177 21.77 3.79 -0.48
N ARG A 178 21.67 2.95 0.55
CA ARG A 178 20.49 2.96 1.43
C ARG A 178 20.28 4.37 2.01
N ALA A 179 19.09 4.90 1.87
CA ALA A 179 18.73 6.19 2.46
C ALA A 179 18.90 6.14 3.98
N SER A 180 19.37 7.24 4.58
CA SER A 180 19.72 7.28 6.00
C SER A 180 18.58 6.96 6.95
N TYR A 181 17.36 7.25 6.54
CA TYR A 181 16.12 6.95 7.30
C TYR A 181 15.60 5.54 7.05
N SER A 182 15.96 4.88 5.95
CA SER A 182 15.37 3.58 5.60
C SER A 182 15.74 2.50 6.60
N SER A 183 14.74 1.78 7.07
CA SER A 183 14.95 0.59 7.87
C SER A 183 15.49 -0.57 7.03
N TRP A 184 16.01 -1.61 7.67
CA TRP A 184 16.64 -2.78 7.05
C TRP A 184 16.27 -4.06 7.81
N GLY A 185 16.74 -5.22 7.37
CA GLY A 185 16.54 -6.50 8.06
C GLY A 185 16.06 -7.61 7.13
N GLN A 186 15.68 -8.73 7.71
CA GLN A 186 15.25 -9.92 6.97
C GLN A 186 13.97 -9.70 6.14
N GLY A 187 13.14 -8.75 6.55
CA GLY A 187 11.92 -8.39 5.81
C GLY A 187 12.17 -7.60 4.53
N VAL A 188 13.41 -7.18 4.25
CA VAL A 188 13.75 -6.42 3.05
C VAL A 188 14.15 -7.37 1.93
N THR A 189 13.35 -7.36 0.86
CA THR A 189 13.56 -8.17 -0.34
C THR A 189 14.30 -7.41 -1.43
N THR A 190 14.05 -6.10 -1.53
CA THR A 190 14.60 -5.23 -2.56
C THR A 190 14.69 -3.78 -2.05
N ALA A 191 15.25 -2.91 -2.88
CA ALA A 191 15.37 -1.48 -2.59
C ALA A 191 15.02 -0.64 -3.81
N ALA A 192 14.39 0.52 -3.57
CA ALA A 192 13.94 1.45 -4.61
C ALA A 192 14.09 2.92 -4.17
#